data_6941c99c19691ef4ac7c8ce7f725112a
#
_entry.id   6941c99c19691ef4ac7c8ce7f725112a
#
_cell.length_a   1.000
_cell.length_b   1.000
_cell.length_c   1.000
_cell.angle_alpha   90.00
_cell.angle_beta   90.00
_cell.angle_gamma   90.00
#
_symmetry.space_group_name_H-M   'P 1'
#
loop_
_entity.id
_entity.type
_entity.pdbx_description
1 polymer ?
#
loop_
_entity_poly.entity_id
_entity_poly.type
_entity_poly.pdbx_seq_one_letter_code
_entity_poly.pdbx_strand_id
1 'polypeptide(L)'
;MNKLSKLKYLLVNESLLPEVYSKVIAAKAYLASGEAPNATQAAKMAGISRSAYYKYKDGIFEYNPQNGGEMLTLSLKLKDNKGVLSAVLSFLYQVGANVLSINQSVPENGVAAVTLTVFTAEMTVDTDSLSAGLSNINGVSAVSIK
;
A
#
# COMPACT_ATOMS: atom_id res chain seq x y z
N MET A 1 -20.12 9.37 7.01
CA MET A 1 -18.67 9.62 7.06
C MET A 1 -17.91 8.36 6.69
N ASN A 2 -17.00 8.49 5.81
CA ASN A 2 -16.19 7.35 5.38
C ASN A 2 -14.95 7.22 6.27
N LYS A 3 -14.93 6.20 7.13
CA LYS A 3 -13.80 5.95 8.01
C LYS A 3 -12.53 5.56 7.24
N LEU A 4 -12.68 4.97 6.06
CA LEU A 4 -11.54 4.53 5.25
C LEU A 4 -10.69 5.69 4.72
N SER A 5 -11.31 6.87 4.52
CA SER A 5 -10.57 8.06 4.09
C SER A 5 -9.67 8.65 5.19
N LYS A 6 -9.78 8.12 6.42
CA LYS A 6 -9.03 8.59 7.59
C LYS A 6 -8.10 7.50 8.12
N LEU A 7 -7.54 6.68 7.25
CA LEU A 7 -6.57 5.67 7.67
C LEU A 7 -5.42 6.33 8.41
N LYS A 8 -5.06 5.74 9.54
CA LYS A 8 -4.03 6.24 10.41
C LYS A 8 -3.16 5.07 10.85
N TYR A 9 -1.86 5.27 10.78
CA TYR A 9 -0.90 4.27 11.22
C TYR A 9 -0.19 4.75 12.47
N LEU A 10 0.10 3.81 13.36
CA LEU A 10 0.85 4.08 14.58
C LEU A 10 2.18 3.34 14.49
N LEU A 11 3.24 3.99 14.94
CA LEU A 11 4.53 3.34 15.09
C LEU A 11 4.58 2.74 16.50
N VAL A 12 4.71 1.41 16.59
CA VAL A 12 4.67 0.69 17.85
C VAL A 12 5.89 -0.22 17.96
N ASN A 13 6.48 -0.25 19.15
CA ASN A 13 7.55 -1.19 19.42
C ASN A 13 7.02 -2.62 19.35
N GLU A 14 7.70 -3.46 18.56
CA GLU A 14 7.30 -4.85 18.33
C GLU A 14 7.11 -5.64 19.62
N SER A 15 7.94 -5.36 20.64
CA SER A 15 7.88 -6.09 21.91
C SER A 15 6.57 -5.89 22.69
N LEU A 16 5.80 -4.85 22.34
CA LEU A 16 4.51 -4.56 22.97
C LEU A 16 3.35 -5.23 22.24
N LEU A 17 3.59 -5.83 21.08
CA LEU A 17 2.54 -6.39 20.25
C LEU A 17 2.37 -7.89 20.49
N PRO A 18 1.15 -8.42 20.28
CA PRO A 18 0.95 -9.86 20.22
C PRO A 18 1.85 -10.51 19.16
N GLU A 19 2.31 -11.74 19.43
CA GLU A 19 3.20 -12.46 18.52
C GLU A 19 2.66 -12.62 17.10
N VAL A 20 1.34 -12.68 16.94
CA VAL A 20 0.74 -12.87 15.62
C VAL A 20 1.18 -11.80 14.63
N TYR A 21 1.42 -10.57 15.09
CA TYR A 21 1.82 -9.48 14.20
C TYR A 21 3.23 -9.68 13.64
N SER A 22 4.17 -10.06 14.49
CA SER A 22 5.53 -10.39 14.03
C SER A 22 5.53 -11.61 13.11
N LYS A 23 4.67 -12.56 13.37
CA LYS A 23 4.54 -13.76 12.53
C LYS A 23 3.95 -13.44 11.15
N VAL A 24 3.06 -12.45 11.06
CA VAL A 24 2.58 -11.96 9.76
C VAL A 24 3.74 -11.36 8.96
N ILE A 25 4.59 -10.57 9.60
CA ILE A 25 5.79 -10.04 8.96
C ILE A 25 6.70 -11.17 8.47
N ALA A 26 6.92 -12.18 9.29
CA ALA A 26 7.72 -13.34 8.91
C ALA A 26 7.13 -14.08 7.70
N ALA A 27 5.82 -14.27 7.68
CA ALA A 27 5.14 -14.90 6.55
C ALA A 27 5.33 -14.10 5.26
N LYS A 28 5.22 -12.79 5.33
CA LYS A 28 5.47 -11.91 4.19
C LYS A 28 6.91 -12.05 3.67
N ALA A 29 7.88 -12.18 4.58
CA ALA A 29 9.27 -12.38 4.22
C ALA A 29 9.49 -13.72 3.50
N TYR A 30 8.84 -14.79 3.96
CA TYR A 30 8.89 -16.09 3.29
C TYR A 30 8.33 -16.04 1.88
N LEU A 31 7.25 -15.30 1.68
CA LEU A 31 6.68 -15.11 0.34
C LEU A 31 7.62 -14.31 -0.55
N ALA A 32 8.18 -13.22 -0.05
CA ALA A 32 9.04 -12.33 -0.82
C ALA A 32 10.34 -13.03 -1.24
N SER A 33 10.89 -13.87 -0.36
CA SER A 33 12.14 -14.60 -0.63
C SER A 33 11.95 -15.82 -1.54
N GLY A 34 10.71 -16.27 -1.74
CA GLY A 34 10.41 -17.49 -2.48
C GLY A 34 10.54 -18.76 -1.66
N GLU A 35 10.86 -18.66 -0.36
CA GLU A 35 10.91 -19.84 0.51
C GLU A 35 9.55 -20.49 0.66
N ALA A 36 8.47 -19.68 0.62
CA ALA A 36 7.11 -20.18 0.59
C ALA A 36 6.51 -19.92 -0.79
N PRO A 37 5.91 -20.96 -1.43
CA PRO A 37 5.34 -20.80 -2.76
C PRO A 37 4.01 -20.05 -2.76
N ASN A 38 3.34 -19.97 -1.61
CA ASN A 38 2.02 -19.33 -1.50
C ASN A 38 1.76 -18.90 -0.06
N ALA A 39 0.68 -18.15 0.14
CA ALA A 39 0.33 -17.60 1.44
C ALA A 39 0.02 -18.68 2.48
N THR A 40 -0.59 -19.80 2.07
CA THR A 40 -0.90 -20.89 2.98
C THR A 40 0.38 -21.48 3.58
N GLN A 41 1.39 -21.74 2.74
CA GLN A 41 2.66 -22.26 3.22
C GLN A 41 3.43 -21.23 4.04
N ALA A 42 3.39 -19.95 3.64
CA ALA A 42 4.04 -18.88 4.39
C ALA A 42 3.47 -18.75 5.81
N ALA A 43 2.15 -18.79 5.93
CA ALA A 43 1.48 -18.73 7.23
C ALA A 43 1.88 -19.95 8.09
N LYS A 44 1.90 -21.14 7.51
CA LYS A 44 2.29 -22.35 8.21
C LYS A 44 3.74 -22.28 8.69
N MET A 45 4.65 -21.83 7.86
CA MET A 45 6.06 -21.66 8.23
C MET A 45 6.25 -20.64 9.35
N ALA A 46 5.43 -19.59 9.35
CA ALA A 46 5.48 -18.57 10.39
C ALA A 46 4.75 -18.99 11.68
N GLY A 47 4.01 -20.09 11.65
CA GLY A 47 3.29 -20.60 12.83
C GLY A 47 1.94 -19.93 13.09
N ILE A 48 1.28 -19.42 12.06
CA ILE A 48 -0.05 -18.82 12.17
C ILE A 48 -1.01 -19.49 11.19
N SER A 49 -2.31 -19.29 11.43
CA SER A 49 -3.33 -19.78 10.52
C SER A 49 -3.38 -18.92 9.26
N ARG A 50 -3.88 -19.51 8.18
CA ARG A 50 -4.15 -18.77 6.95
C ARG A 50 -5.12 -17.62 7.21
N SER A 51 -6.15 -17.84 8.03
CA SER A 51 -7.11 -16.80 8.40
C SER A 51 -6.46 -15.61 9.10
N ALA A 52 -5.55 -15.87 10.04
CA ALA A 52 -4.82 -14.81 10.73
C ALA A 52 -3.95 -14.02 9.76
N TYR A 53 -3.27 -14.70 8.84
CA TYR A 53 -2.46 -14.03 7.83
C TYR A 53 -3.31 -13.08 6.98
N TYR A 54 -4.42 -13.56 6.44
CA TYR A 54 -5.29 -12.73 5.59
C TYR A 54 -5.97 -11.61 6.36
N LYS A 55 -6.25 -11.82 7.65
CA LYS A 55 -6.85 -10.78 8.48
C LYS A 55 -5.91 -9.57 8.64
N TYR A 56 -4.62 -9.79 8.78
CA TYR A 56 -3.67 -8.75 9.16
C TYR A 56 -2.72 -8.31 8.05
N LYS A 57 -2.64 -9.05 6.94
CA LYS A 57 -1.58 -8.81 5.93
C LYS A 57 -1.57 -7.40 5.35
N ASP A 58 -2.72 -6.76 5.23
CA ASP A 58 -2.83 -5.44 4.60
C ASP A 58 -2.73 -4.30 5.61
N GLY A 59 -2.64 -4.61 6.90
CA GLY A 59 -2.57 -3.60 7.95
C GLY A 59 -1.28 -3.61 8.75
N ILE A 60 -0.41 -4.58 8.55
CA ILE A 60 0.80 -4.74 9.35
C ILE A 60 2.02 -4.77 8.43
N PHE A 61 2.93 -3.83 8.67
CA PHE A 61 4.13 -3.66 7.85
C PHE A 61 5.32 -3.39 8.76
N GLU A 62 6.47 -3.89 8.34
CA GLU A 62 7.71 -3.57 9.03
C GLU A 62 8.14 -2.15 8.67
N TYR A 63 8.33 -1.32 9.69
CA TYR A 63 8.88 0.03 9.50
C TYR A 63 10.39 -0.01 9.73
N ASN A 64 11.15 0.41 8.73
CA ASN A 64 12.60 0.44 8.83
C ASN A 64 13.11 1.84 8.49
N PRO A 65 13.38 2.67 9.52
CA PRO A 65 13.84 4.04 9.28
C PRO A 65 15.22 4.11 8.61
N GLN A 66 16.03 3.06 8.75
CA GLN A 66 17.36 3.03 8.14
C GLN A 66 17.29 2.94 6.60
N ASN A 67 16.23 2.37 6.07
CA ASN A 67 16.00 2.30 4.63
C ASN A 67 15.32 3.56 4.08
N GLY A 68 15.09 4.56 4.92
CA GLY A 68 14.51 5.83 4.50
C GLY A 68 13.04 5.75 4.11
N GLY A 69 12.39 4.62 4.38
CA GLY A 69 11.00 4.42 3.99
C GLY A 69 10.02 5.21 4.84
N GLU A 70 9.07 5.84 4.20
CA GLU A 70 7.94 6.50 4.85
C GLU A 70 6.65 6.10 4.16
N MET A 71 5.53 6.33 4.84
CA MET A 71 4.23 6.12 4.25
C MET A 71 3.72 7.45 3.71
N LEU A 72 3.25 7.42 2.48
CA LEU A 72 2.60 8.56 1.85
C LEU A 72 1.15 8.23 1.55
N THR A 73 0.28 9.20 1.74
CA THR A 73 -1.11 9.11 1.33
C THR A 73 -1.30 9.93 0.07
N LEU A 74 -1.70 9.25 -1.00
CA LEU A 74 -1.96 9.87 -2.29
C LEU A 74 -3.47 10.04 -2.44
N SER A 75 -3.93 11.26 -2.61
CA SER A 75 -5.33 11.53 -2.88
C SER A 75 -5.46 11.97 -4.33
N LEU A 76 -6.17 11.18 -5.12
CA LEU A 76 -6.28 11.38 -6.55
C LEU A 76 -7.74 11.57 -6.95
N LYS A 77 -7.97 12.35 -7.99
CA LYS A 77 -9.24 12.39 -8.71
C LYS A 77 -9.02 11.84 -10.10
N LEU A 78 -9.75 10.80 -10.43
CA LEU A 78 -9.61 10.08 -11.69
C LEU A 78 -10.90 10.17 -12.48
N LYS A 79 -10.80 10.37 -13.78
CA LYS A 79 -11.95 10.22 -14.66
C LYS A 79 -12.41 8.77 -14.60
N ASP A 80 -13.73 8.58 -14.60
CA ASP A 80 -14.34 7.24 -14.53
C ASP A 80 -14.26 6.56 -15.89
N ASN A 81 -13.04 6.22 -16.30
CA ASN A 81 -12.76 5.50 -17.53
C ASN A 81 -11.98 4.24 -17.20
N LYS A 82 -12.23 3.18 -17.94
CA LYS A 82 -11.44 1.97 -17.83
C LYS A 82 -9.96 2.27 -18.06
N GLY A 83 -9.14 1.72 -17.22
CA GLY A 83 -7.70 1.81 -17.38
C GLY A 83 -7.03 2.97 -16.69
N VAL A 84 -7.75 4.00 -16.20
CA VAL A 84 -7.11 5.11 -15.49
C VAL A 84 -6.47 4.63 -14.20
N LEU A 85 -7.22 3.91 -13.36
CA LEU A 85 -6.66 3.35 -12.12
C LEU A 85 -5.55 2.36 -12.43
N SER A 86 -5.70 1.51 -13.43
CA SER A 86 -4.64 0.60 -13.87
C SER A 86 -3.37 1.33 -14.25
N ALA A 87 -3.48 2.44 -14.98
CA ALA A 87 -2.33 3.24 -15.37
C ALA A 87 -1.64 3.86 -14.15
N VAL A 88 -2.41 4.31 -13.17
CA VAL A 88 -1.88 4.82 -11.90
C VAL A 88 -1.09 3.73 -11.17
N LEU A 89 -1.67 2.54 -11.04
CA LEU A 89 -1.02 1.44 -10.35
C LEU A 89 0.25 0.98 -11.08
N SER A 90 0.21 0.93 -12.41
CA SER A 90 1.38 0.58 -13.21
C SER A 90 2.51 1.59 -13.04
N PHE A 91 2.18 2.87 -13.01
CA PHE A 91 3.17 3.92 -12.78
C PHE A 91 3.80 3.78 -11.38
N LEU A 92 2.98 3.58 -10.35
CA LEU A 92 3.47 3.40 -8.98
C LEU A 92 4.40 2.19 -8.90
N TYR A 93 4.04 1.09 -9.55
CA TYR A 93 4.89 -0.09 -9.61
C TYR A 93 6.24 0.23 -10.27
N GLN A 94 6.24 0.96 -11.37
CA GLN A 94 7.46 1.28 -12.11
C GLN A 94 8.43 2.14 -11.30
N VAL A 95 7.91 3.03 -10.46
CA VAL A 95 8.76 3.91 -9.64
C VAL A 95 9.10 3.30 -8.27
N GLY A 96 8.69 2.06 -8.03
CA GLY A 96 9.01 1.35 -6.78
C GLY A 96 8.18 1.76 -5.59
N ALA A 97 7.06 2.44 -5.79
CA ALA A 97 6.12 2.75 -4.72
C ALA A 97 5.30 1.51 -4.39
N ASN A 98 5.40 1.04 -3.15
CA ASN A 98 4.68 -0.15 -2.71
C ASN A 98 3.29 0.24 -2.22
N VAL A 99 2.25 -0.14 -2.97
CA VAL A 99 0.86 0.18 -2.63
C VAL A 99 0.39 -0.71 -1.49
N LEU A 100 0.03 -0.11 -0.38
CA LEU A 100 -0.42 -0.80 0.82
C LEU A 100 -1.93 -0.89 0.91
N SER A 101 -2.64 0.14 0.47
CA SER A 101 -4.10 0.16 0.47
C SER A 101 -4.64 1.06 -0.62
N ILE A 102 -5.85 0.75 -1.07
CA ILE A 102 -6.57 1.50 -2.08
C ILE A 102 -8.01 1.69 -1.59
N ASN A 103 -8.47 2.93 -1.55
CA ASN A 103 -9.86 3.27 -1.26
C ASN A 103 -10.41 4.09 -2.41
N GLN A 104 -11.50 3.63 -3.00
CA GLN A 104 -12.11 4.30 -4.13
C GLN A 104 -13.56 4.65 -3.80
N SER A 105 -13.93 5.91 -4.02
CA SER A 105 -15.30 6.35 -3.83
C SER A 105 -16.15 6.02 -5.06
N VAL A 106 -17.47 6.06 -4.86
CA VAL A 106 -18.41 5.98 -5.98
C VAL A 106 -18.20 7.22 -6.85
N PRO A 107 -18.09 7.08 -8.20
CA PRO A 107 -17.89 8.23 -9.06
C PRO A 107 -19.04 9.23 -8.97
N GLU A 108 -18.72 10.52 -8.98
CA GLU A 108 -19.67 11.62 -9.07
C GLU A 108 -19.30 12.47 -10.28
N ASN A 109 -20.28 12.71 -11.15
CA ASN A 109 -20.07 13.50 -12.38
C ASN A 109 -18.89 12.96 -13.22
N GLY A 110 -18.74 11.64 -13.26
CA GLY A 110 -17.71 11.00 -14.04
C GLY A 110 -16.30 11.04 -13.42
N VAL A 111 -16.19 11.42 -12.13
CA VAL A 111 -14.92 11.50 -11.44
C VAL A 111 -14.98 10.68 -10.15
N ALA A 112 -14.01 9.81 -9.96
CA ALA A 112 -13.84 9.03 -8.74
C ALA A 112 -12.71 9.62 -7.90
N ALA A 113 -12.93 9.68 -6.59
CA ALA A 113 -11.87 10.00 -5.64
C ALA A 113 -11.21 8.70 -5.20
N VAL A 114 -9.89 8.63 -5.31
CA VAL A 114 -9.11 7.45 -4.93
C VAL A 114 -8.05 7.87 -3.92
N THR A 115 -7.97 7.14 -2.83
CA THR A 115 -6.93 7.34 -1.82
C THR A 115 -6.05 6.10 -1.79
N LEU A 116 -4.76 6.30 -1.98
CA LEU A 116 -3.76 5.24 -1.98
C LEU A 116 -2.78 5.50 -0.85
N THR A 117 -2.47 4.47 -0.09
CA THR A 117 -1.37 4.52 0.86
C THR A 117 -0.22 3.74 0.26
N VAL A 118 0.94 4.36 0.16
CA VAL A 118 2.13 3.73 -0.42
C VAL A 118 3.31 3.83 0.54
N PHE A 119 4.19 2.86 0.47
CA PHE A 119 5.45 2.84 1.21
C PHE A 119 6.59 3.13 0.25
N THR A 120 7.51 4.01 0.65
CA THR A 120 8.47 4.63 -0.26
C THR A 120 9.88 4.04 -0.22
N ALA A 121 10.12 3.02 0.61
CA ALA A 121 11.47 2.50 0.85
C ALA A 121 12.23 2.13 -0.43
N GLU A 122 11.53 1.65 -1.46
CA GLU A 122 12.14 1.23 -2.72
C GLU A 122 11.83 2.18 -3.88
N MET A 123 11.32 3.36 -3.59
CA MET A 123 11.00 4.35 -4.60
C MET A 123 12.26 4.88 -5.26
N THR A 124 12.22 4.99 -6.60
CA THR A 124 13.34 5.47 -7.40
C THR A 124 13.26 6.95 -7.75
N VAL A 125 12.17 7.61 -7.36
CA VAL A 125 11.93 9.03 -7.63
C VAL A 125 11.56 9.73 -6.32
N ASP A 126 11.75 11.05 -6.29
CA ASP A 126 11.32 11.85 -5.14
C ASP A 126 9.81 12.13 -5.18
N THR A 127 9.30 12.75 -4.12
CA THR A 127 7.88 13.04 -3.98
C THR A 127 7.38 13.99 -5.07
N ASP A 128 8.19 14.99 -5.45
CA ASP A 128 7.80 15.94 -6.49
C ASP A 128 7.70 15.26 -7.86
N SER A 129 8.65 14.40 -8.19
CA SER A 129 8.61 13.62 -9.42
C SER A 129 7.46 12.63 -9.43
N LEU A 130 7.14 12.05 -8.28
CA LEU A 130 5.98 11.16 -8.13
C LEU A 130 4.68 11.91 -8.44
N SER A 131 4.52 13.10 -7.85
CA SER A 131 3.35 13.94 -8.09
C SER A 131 3.23 14.34 -9.54
N ALA A 132 4.34 14.78 -10.15
CA ALA A 132 4.36 15.18 -11.56
C ALA A 132 4.01 14.01 -12.48
N GLY A 133 4.59 12.84 -12.22
CA GLY A 133 4.30 11.65 -13.02
C GLY A 133 2.85 11.21 -12.94
N LEU A 134 2.28 11.24 -11.75
CA LEU A 134 0.85 10.94 -11.58
C LEU A 134 -0.03 11.94 -12.30
N SER A 135 0.29 13.23 -12.22
CA SER A 135 -0.47 14.28 -12.88
C SER A 135 -0.44 14.17 -14.40
N ASN A 136 0.60 13.59 -14.96
CA ASN A 136 0.75 13.41 -16.40
C ASN A 136 -0.02 12.22 -16.95
N ILE A 137 -0.55 11.36 -16.10
CA ILE A 137 -1.36 10.21 -16.57
C ILE A 137 -2.68 10.74 -17.09
N ASN A 138 -3.03 10.32 -18.31
CA ASN A 138 -4.30 10.72 -18.93
C ASN A 138 -5.47 10.21 -18.08
N GLY A 139 -6.33 11.11 -17.67
CA GLY A 139 -7.48 10.79 -16.81
C GLY A 139 -7.29 11.16 -15.34
N VAL A 140 -6.08 11.52 -14.92
CA VAL A 140 -5.83 12.03 -13.58
C VAL A 140 -6.05 13.53 -13.58
N SER A 141 -7.04 13.99 -12.81
CA SER A 141 -7.42 15.42 -12.80
C SER A 141 -6.89 16.18 -11.58
N ALA A 142 -6.53 15.48 -10.52
CA ALA A 142 -5.96 16.10 -9.33
C ALA A 142 -5.09 15.12 -8.56
N VAL A 143 -4.02 15.61 -7.98
CA VAL A 143 -3.09 14.82 -7.16
C VAL A 143 -2.75 15.63 -5.90
N SER A 144 -2.84 14.99 -4.75
CA SER A 144 -2.39 15.55 -3.47
C SER A 144 -1.62 14.46 -2.72
N ILE A 145 -0.46 14.81 -2.19
CA ILE A 145 0.40 13.88 -1.45
C ILE A 145 0.62 14.43 -0.03
N LYS A 146 0.45 13.56 0.94
CA LYS A 146 0.74 13.88 2.34
C LYS A 146 1.67 12.87 2.98
#